data_c9d44029631f2e2e41521fc300be1e39
#
_entry.id   c9d44029631f2e2e41521fc300be1e39
#
_cell.length_a   1.000
_cell.length_b   1.000
_cell.length_c   1.000
_cell.angle_alpha   90.00
_cell.angle_beta   90.00
_cell.angle_gamma   90.00
#
_symmetry.space_group_name_H-M   'P 1'
#
loop_
_entity.id
_entity.type
_entity.pdbx_description
1 polymer ?
#
loop_
_entity_poly.entity_id
_entity_poly.type
_entity_poly.pdbx_seq_one_letter_code
_entity_poly.pdbx_strand_id
1 'polypeptide(L)'
;ELEVMGRVWSVDAIAKNDSTSMYGSLIAVDESPLVEGLIYAGTDDGLIHVTSDGGQNWSTTESFSGVPDMSLVEDIIASHHDADTAYAVFDNHKRGDYEPYVLKTTNRGQSWSLISSDLPERGTAHTIAEDHVDANLLFVGTEFGVFFTSNGGSNWHELTSLPTIAVRDMEIQRREGDLVLGTFGRGIYILDDYSPLRTSTEDLKNGPVLFTPRDTWLYNEDARRGWGKKGDFGTQRYVAENPTYGAILSYHLPEGFKSLRDARLKDEAKKAKEGEDTPYPSWDDLRREDREEAPYVMLTVRDVDGNVVNRLKGPAGKGFHQVAWNMRYPAPNPVNLKADNGGAPWESDPAGPMALPGEYSVTLSKRVEGQFEDIAGPERFTLKPMHTGGLVTDDREGLLAFQNKTAELYRAVMGASRAAGEIDGRIDHMIQAVADTPGSTEAEASALRALKARMYDVNVALSGDSTVSSRNEAVPMSIYGRLAMIAWGTWASQSGVTGNHSDSYDVAAAQFPGVLAELKSIAADLAALEAELEAKGAPWTPSRIPEWQ
;
A
#
# COMPACT_ATOMS: atom_id res chain seq x y z
N GLU A 1 24.49 -44.39 -29.19
CA GLU A 1 25.26 -44.86 -28.02
C GLU A 1 26.02 -43.68 -27.44
N LEU A 2 25.77 -43.33 -26.19
CA LEU A 2 26.44 -42.25 -25.48
C LEU A 2 27.77 -42.77 -24.90
N GLU A 3 28.84 -42.05 -25.16
CA GLU A 3 30.11 -42.26 -24.48
C GLU A 3 30.21 -41.30 -23.31
N VAL A 4 30.27 -41.80 -22.07
CA VAL A 4 30.38 -41.01 -20.85
C VAL A 4 31.56 -41.49 -20.04
N MET A 5 32.43 -40.59 -19.61
CA MET A 5 33.62 -40.89 -18.85
C MET A 5 34.54 -41.94 -19.54
N GLY A 6 34.63 -41.83 -20.90
CA GLY A 6 35.45 -42.77 -21.69
C GLY A 6 34.86 -44.14 -21.85
N ARG A 7 33.56 -44.33 -21.56
CA ARG A 7 32.87 -45.61 -21.66
C ARG A 7 31.56 -45.47 -22.45
N VAL A 8 31.37 -46.35 -23.41
CA VAL A 8 30.10 -46.46 -24.17
C VAL A 8 29.08 -47.19 -23.36
N TRP A 9 27.90 -46.58 -23.18
CA TRP A 9 26.75 -47.20 -22.46
C TRP A 9 25.69 -47.62 -23.48
N SER A 10 25.47 -48.92 -23.59
CA SER A 10 24.40 -49.46 -24.44
C SER A 10 23.04 -49.33 -23.80
N VAL A 11 21.97 -49.49 -24.60
CA VAL A 11 20.57 -49.50 -24.09
C VAL A 11 20.32 -50.61 -23.08
N ASP A 12 21.11 -51.70 -23.14
CA ASP A 12 21.01 -52.87 -22.26
C ASP A 12 21.94 -52.76 -21.02
N ALA A 13 22.61 -51.65 -20.80
CA ALA A 13 23.49 -51.50 -19.65
C ALA A 13 22.71 -51.60 -18.34
N ILE A 14 23.17 -52.43 -17.42
CA ILE A 14 22.57 -52.60 -16.08
C ILE A 14 22.62 -51.24 -15.37
N ALA A 15 21.49 -50.87 -14.72
CA ALA A 15 21.31 -49.64 -13.97
C ALA A 15 21.41 -48.33 -14.78
N LYS A 16 21.40 -48.36 -16.11
CA LYS A 16 21.47 -47.18 -16.96
C LYS A 16 20.35 -46.18 -16.65
N ASN A 17 19.16 -46.67 -16.33
CA ASN A 17 17.96 -45.85 -16.05
C ASN A 17 17.49 -45.99 -14.60
N ASP A 18 18.34 -46.46 -13.69
CA ASP A 18 18.05 -46.42 -12.25
C ASP A 18 18.06 -45.01 -11.71
N SER A 19 17.43 -44.78 -10.57
CA SER A 19 17.34 -43.50 -9.87
C SER A 19 18.69 -42.83 -9.56
N THR A 20 19.77 -43.56 -9.69
CA THR A 20 21.16 -43.08 -9.59
C THR A 20 21.83 -42.80 -10.93
N SER A 21 21.17 -43.15 -12.04
CA SER A 21 21.65 -42.85 -13.40
C SER A 21 21.48 -41.35 -13.69
N MET A 22 22.53 -40.68 -14.16
CA MET A 22 22.55 -39.27 -14.46
C MET A 22 22.45 -39.00 -15.96
N TYR A 23 22.07 -39.98 -16.76
CA TYR A 23 22.14 -39.82 -18.23
C TYR A 23 20.90 -40.35 -18.91
N GLY A 24 20.23 -39.43 -19.65
CA GLY A 24 19.06 -39.70 -20.45
C GLY A 24 17.75 -39.65 -19.66
N SER A 25 17.76 -39.02 -18.48
CA SER A 25 16.53 -38.75 -17.76
C SER A 25 15.88 -37.48 -18.25
N LEU A 26 14.58 -37.53 -18.51
CA LEU A 26 13.80 -36.35 -18.78
C LEU A 26 13.63 -35.55 -17.50
N ILE A 27 14.03 -34.28 -17.50
CA ILE A 27 14.03 -33.38 -16.35
C ILE A 27 12.99 -32.26 -16.52
N ALA A 28 12.97 -31.65 -17.69
CA ALA A 28 12.07 -30.54 -18.00
C ALA A 28 11.16 -30.89 -19.18
N VAL A 29 9.89 -30.47 -19.09
CA VAL A 29 8.93 -30.66 -20.20
C VAL A 29 7.88 -29.57 -20.15
N ASP A 30 7.58 -29.01 -21.31
CA ASP A 30 6.49 -28.05 -21.47
C ASP A 30 5.79 -28.21 -22.81
N GLU A 31 4.47 -28.05 -22.84
CA GLU A 31 3.65 -28.05 -24.03
C GLU A 31 3.24 -26.62 -24.38
N SER A 32 3.37 -26.26 -25.67
CA SER A 32 2.97 -24.94 -26.13
C SER A 32 1.51 -24.62 -25.79
N PRO A 33 1.20 -23.53 -25.09
CA PRO A 33 -0.18 -23.11 -24.85
C PRO A 33 -0.91 -22.64 -26.12
N LEU A 34 -0.18 -22.45 -27.22
CA LEU A 34 -0.70 -21.93 -28.48
C LEU A 34 -0.91 -23.01 -29.57
N VAL A 35 -0.18 -24.14 -29.48
CA VAL A 35 -0.20 -25.20 -30.46
C VAL A 35 -0.23 -26.55 -29.75
N GLU A 36 -1.37 -27.24 -29.83
CA GLU A 36 -1.53 -28.59 -29.28
C GLU A 36 -0.54 -29.56 -29.93
N GLY A 37 0.13 -30.38 -29.09
CA GLY A 37 1.11 -31.35 -29.51
C GLY A 37 2.50 -30.79 -29.89
N LEU A 38 2.73 -29.50 -29.73
CA LEU A 38 4.08 -28.92 -29.75
C LEU A 38 4.67 -28.99 -28.36
N ILE A 39 5.56 -29.97 -28.14
CA ILE A 39 6.13 -30.27 -26.83
C ILE A 39 7.65 -30.14 -26.88
N TYR A 40 8.21 -29.50 -25.87
CA TYR A 40 9.64 -29.39 -25.62
C TYR A 40 10.02 -30.28 -24.43
N ALA A 41 11.11 -31.01 -24.54
CA ALA A 41 11.58 -31.91 -23.49
C ALA A 41 13.09 -31.79 -23.33
N GLY A 42 13.54 -31.50 -22.10
CA GLY A 42 14.93 -31.33 -21.73
C GLY A 42 15.43 -32.49 -20.89
N THR A 43 16.70 -32.86 -21.07
CA THR A 43 17.30 -34.02 -20.39
C THR A 43 18.50 -33.63 -19.50
N ASP A 44 18.87 -34.54 -18.58
CA ASP A 44 19.99 -34.35 -17.66
C ASP A 44 21.38 -34.48 -18.32
N ASP A 45 21.43 -34.97 -19.55
CA ASP A 45 22.64 -35.05 -20.38
C ASP A 45 22.71 -33.93 -21.46
N GLY A 46 21.84 -32.92 -21.34
CA GLY A 46 21.93 -31.68 -22.10
C GLY A 46 21.31 -31.72 -23.49
N LEU A 47 20.32 -32.60 -23.71
CA LEU A 47 19.60 -32.67 -24.97
C LEU A 47 18.25 -31.95 -24.84
N ILE A 48 17.86 -31.26 -25.92
CA ILE A 48 16.48 -30.77 -26.07
C ILE A 48 15.82 -31.53 -27.22
N HIS A 49 14.71 -32.17 -26.93
CA HIS A 49 13.86 -32.85 -27.88
C HIS A 49 12.60 -32.02 -28.13
N VAL A 50 12.21 -31.90 -29.40
CA VAL A 50 10.98 -31.16 -29.79
C VAL A 50 10.13 -32.01 -30.70
N THR A 51 8.85 -32.11 -30.38
CA THR A 51 7.84 -32.68 -31.26
C THR A 51 6.78 -31.63 -31.59
N SER A 52 6.23 -31.68 -32.79
CA SER A 52 5.09 -30.84 -33.21
C SER A 52 3.85 -31.68 -33.62
N ASP A 53 3.85 -32.96 -33.31
CA ASP A 53 2.79 -33.92 -33.68
C ASP A 53 2.38 -34.82 -32.50
N GLY A 54 2.50 -34.36 -31.28
CA GLY A 54 2.10 -35.08 -30.09
C GLY A 54 2.99 -36.28 -29.76
N GLY A 55 4.28 -36.21 -30.12
CA GLY A 55 5.27 -37.25 -29.77
C GLY A 55 5.43 -38.35 -30.80
N GLN A 56 4.83 -38.24 -32.00
CA GLN A 56 5.01 -39.23 -33.03
C GLN A 56 6.40 -39.14 -33.69
N ASN A 57 6.88 -37.92 -33.89
CA ASN A 57 8.24 -37.64 -34.38
C ASN A 57 8.94 -36.60 -33.47
N TRP A 58 10.22 -36.82 -33.22
CA TRP A 58 11.03 -35.95 -32.40
C TRP A 58 12.27 -35.46 -33.16
N SER A 59 12.55 -34.18 -33.07
CA SER A 59 13.84 -33.59 -33.43
C SER A 59 14.70 -33.38 -32.16
N THR A 60 16.01 -33.55 -32.27
CA THR A 60 16.92 -33.42 -31.14
C THR A 60 18.00 -32.40 -31.43
N THR A 61 18.25 -31.52 -30.49
CA THR A 61 19.39 -30.61 -30.48
C THR A 61 20.37 -31.06 -29.38
N GLU A 62 21.63 -31.30 -29.75
CA GLU A 62 22.64 -31.92 -28.87
C GLU A 62 23.72 -30.92 -28.41
N SER A 63 23.85 -29.75 -29.07
CA SER A 63 24.82 -28.74 -28.71
C SER A 63 24.30 -27.33 -28.89
N PHE A 64 24.66 -26.44 -27.99
CA PHE A 64 24.18 -25.08 -27.90
C PHE A 64 25.35 -24.09 -27.84
N SER A 65 25.31 -23.08 -28.70
CA SER A 65 26.39 -22.09 -28.73
C SER A 65 26.54 -21.35 -27.40
N GLY A 66 27.70 -21.44 -26.77
CA GLY A 66 27.98 -20.80 -25.50
C GLY A 66 27.59 -21.62 -24.24
N VAL A 67 27.03 -22.82 -24.40
CA VAL A 67 26.76 -23.75 -23.30
C VAL A 67 27.70 -24.96 -23.41
N PRO A 68 28.40 -25.37 -22.34
CA PRO A 68 29.21 -26.57 -22.35
C PRO A 68 28.35 -27.83 -22.64
N ASP A 69 28.90 -28.76 -23.43
CA ASP A 69 28.23 -30.01 -23.73
C ASP A 69 27.85 -30.78 -22.47
N MET A 70 26.71 -31.45 -22.51
CA MET A 70 26.15 -32.23 -21.39
C MET A 70 25.77 -31.38 -20.14
N SER A 71 25.53 -30.09 -20.31
CA SER A 71 24.92 -29.27 -19.25
C SER A 71 23.46 -29.68 -19.08
N LEU A 72 23.01 -29.89 -17.85
CA LEU A 72 21.65 -30.29 -17.50
C LEU A 72 20.63 -29.25 -18.01
N VAL A 73 19.58 -29.66 -18.71
CA VAL A 73 18.43 -28.80 -19.03
C VAL A 73 17.54 -28.73 -17.80
N GLU A 74 17.71 -27.71 -16.96
CA GLU A 74 17.03 -27.58 -15.66
C GLU A 74 15.56 -27.18 -15.83
N ASP A 75 15.27 -26.27 -16.77
CA ASP A 75 13.92 -25.78 -17.03
C ASP A 75 13.72 -25.46 -18.52
N ILE A 76 12.49 -25.62 -19.02
CA ILE A 76 12.10 -25.28 -20.37
C ILE A 76 10.66 -24.82 -20.41
N ILE A 77 10.39 -23.68 -21.04
CA ILE A 77 9.05 -23.15 -21.22
C ILE A 77 8.78 -22.76 -22.67
N ALA A 78 7.57 -23.06 -23.15
CA ALA A 78 7.05 -22.56 -24.43
C ALA A 78 6.41 -21.18 -24.24
N SER A 79 6.64 -20.26 -25.18
CA SER A 79 6.11 -18.91 -25.09
C SER A 79 4.58 -18.88 -25.11
N HIS A 80 4.01 -17.97 -24.34
CA HIS A 80 2.58 -17.64 -24.35
C HIS A 80 2.19 -16.70 -25.48
N HIS A 81 3.16 -16.10 -26.16
CA HIS A 81 2.93 -15.05 -27.17
C HIS A 81 3.23 -15.49 -28.60
N ASP A 82 4.18 -16.39 -28.79
CA ASP A 82 4.61 -16.83 -30.12
C ASP A 82 4.88 -18.34 -30.13
N ALA A 83 4.17 -19.05 -30.97
CA ALA A 83 4.24 -20.51 -31.09
C ALA A 83 5.62 -21.04 -31.56
N ASP A 84 6.45 -20.19 -32.14
CA ASP A 84 7.80 -20.58 -32.61
C ASP A 84 8.88 -20.29 -31.56
N THR A 85 8.50 -19.63 -30.46
CA THR A 85 9.39 -19.22 -29.38
C THR A 85 9.30 -20.14 -28.17
N ALA A 86 10.48 -20.47 -27.59
CA ALA A 86 10.62 -21.16 -26.31
C ALA A 86 11.91 -20.71 -25.62
N TYR A 87 11.98 -20.97 -24.33
CA TYR A 87 13.15 -20.63 -23.49
C TYR A 87 13.63 -21.89 -22.77
N ALA A 88 14.93 -21.98 -22.54
CA ALA A 88 15.55 -23.08 -21.79
C ALA A 88 16.62 -22.56 -20.85
N VAL A 89 16.73 -23.19 -19.69
CA VAL A 89 17.73 -22.90 -18.67
C VAL A 89 18.60 -24.12 -18.48
N PHE A 90 19.93 -23.91 -18.45
CA PHE A 90 20.88 -25.00 -18.27
C PHE A 90 21.73 -24.80 -17.00
N ASP A 91 22.01 -25.90 -16.35
CA ASP A 91 22.84 -25.99 -15.15
C ASP A 91 24.05 -26.88 -15.39
N ASN A 92 25.25 -26.38 -15.06
CA ASN A 92 26.50 -27.14 -15.16
C ASN A 92 27.31 -27.15 -13.84
N HIS A 93 26.66 -26.79 -12.72
CA HIS A 93 27.33 -26.69 -11.42
C HIS A 93 28.03 -27.99 -10.96
N LYS A 94 27.49 -29.15 -11.35
CA LYS A 94 28.09 -30.46 -11.04
C LYS A 94 29.48 -30.65 -11.64
N ARG A 95 29.87 -29.81 -12.63
CA ARG A 95 31.22 -29.79 -13.23
C ARG A 95 32.05 -28.60 -12.79
N GLY A 96 31.57 -27.85 -11.77
CA GLY A 96 32.28 -26.70 -11.23
C GLY A 96 32.12 -25.43 -12.06
N ASP A 97 31.15 -25.40 -12.95
CA ASP A 97 30.76 -24.27 -13.76
C ASP A 97 29.46 -23.68 -13.24
N TYR A 98 29.47 -22.42 -12.83
CA TYR A 98 28.38 -21.73 -12.16
C TYR A 98 27.81 -20.59 -13.00
N GLU A 99 28.17 -20.50 -14.27
CA GLU A 99 27.62 -19.49 -15.18
C GLU A 99 26.11 -19.73 -15.42
N PRO A 100 25.30 -18.65 -15.47
CA PRO A 100 23.88 -18.78 -15.81
C PRO A 100 23.72 -18.95 -17.32
N TYR A 101 23.11 -20.02 -17.74
CA TYR A 101 22.80 -20.28 -19.13
C TYR A 101 21.30 -20.18 -19.36
N VAL A 102 20.87 -19.13 -20.06
CA VAL A 102 19.48 -18.91 -20.45
C VAL A 102 19.44 -18.74 -21.97
N LEU A 103 18.69 -19.60 -22.64
CA LEU A 103 18.60 -19.65 -24.08
C LEU A 103 17.17 -19.37 -24.57
N LYS A 104 17.10 -18.80 -25.78
CA LYS A 104 15.85 -18.55 -26.50
C LYS A 104 15.92 -19.17 -27.89
N THR A 105 14.86 -19.84 -28.31
CA THR A 105 14.60 -20.19 -29.71
C THR A 105 13.45 -19.34 -30.25
N THR A 106 13.45 -19.09 -31.56
CA THR A 106 12.34 -18.45 -32.30
C THR A 106 11.94 -19.26 -33.53
N ASN A 107 12.27 -20.55 -33.53
CA ASN A 107 12.04 -21.46 -34.65
C ASN A 107 11.77 -22.90 -34.18
N ARG A 108 11.03 -23.07 -33.11
CA ARG A 108 10.66 -24.37 -32.51
C ARG A 108 11.87 -25.26 -32.20
N GLY A 109 12.92 -24.67 -31.62
CA GLY A 109 14.09 -25.42 -31.18
C GLY A 109 15.08 -25.81 -32.27
N GLN A 110 14.90 -25.37 -33.54
CA GLN A 110 15.88 -25.65 -34.60
C GLN A 110 17.21 -24.93 -34.39
N SER A 111 17.17 -23.78 -33.72
CA SER A 111 18.38 -23.06 -33.24
C SER A 111 18.07 -22.31 -31.96
N TRP A 112 19.10 -22.15 -31.13
CA TRP A 112 19.01 -21.50 -29.85
C TRP A 112 20.07 -20.39 -29.74
N SER A 113 19.74 -19.30 -29.07
CA SER A 113 20.65 -18.18 -28.81
C SER A 113 20.69 -17.85 -27.32
N LEU A 114 21.87 -17.56 -26.81
CA LEU A 114 22.09 -17.17 -25.42
C LEU A 114 21.55 -15.77 -25.17
N ILE A 115 20.77 -15.60 -24.11
CA ILE A 115 20.17 -14.33 -23.68
C ILE A 115 20.57 -13.93 -22.26
N SER A 116 21.58 -14.56 -21.65
CA SER A 116 22.05 -14.34 -20.27
C SER A 116 23.30 -13.49 -20.15
N SER A 117 23.66 -12.70 -21.18
CA SER A 117 24.97 -12.06 -21.33
C SER A 117 25.40 -11.08 -20.23
N ASP A 118 24.45 -10.50 -19.50
CA ASP A 118 24.71 -9.57 -18.38
C ASP A 118 24.17 -10.05 -17.03
N LEU A 119 23.78 -11.31 -16.94
CA LEU A 119 23.58 -11.96 -15.64
C LEU A 119 24.95 -12.12 -14.92
N PRO A 120 24.97 -12.16 -13.58
CA PRO A 120 26.23 -12.35 -12.84
C PRO A 120 26.97 -13.63 -13.25
N GLU A 121 28.27 -13.56 -13.45
CA GLU A 121 29.15 -14.69 -13.84
C GLU A 121 29.06 -15.91 -12.88
N ARG A 122 28.60 -15.68 -11.66
CA ARG A 122 28.34 -16.74 -10.68
C ARG A 122 26.89 -16.64 -10.23
N GLY A 123 26.15 -17.66 -10.49
CA GLY A 123 24.74 -17.73 -10.14
C GLY A 123 23.99 -18.58 -11.16
N THR A 124 24.24 -19.90 -11.09
CA THR A 124 23.51 -20.89 -11.91
C THR A 124 22.04 -20.51 -12.00
N ALA A 125 21.51 -20.46 -13.20
CA ALA A 125 20.09 -20.26 -13.44
C ALA A 125 19.35 -21.59 -13.25
N HIS A 126 18.14 -21.53 -12.64
CA HIS A 126 17.35 -22.72 -12.31
C HIS A 126 16.00 -22.76 -12.99
N THR A 127 15.39 -21.60 -13.20
CA THR A 127 14.03 -21.50 -13.73
C THR A 127 13.83 -20.20 -14.48
N ILE A 128 12.89 -20.18 -15.42
CA ILE A 128 12.51 -19.02 -16.21
C ILE A 128 10.98 -18.91 -16.28
N ALA A 129 10.46 -17.68 -16.28
CA ALA A 129 9.05 -17.41 -16.51
C ALA A 129 8.87 -16.26 -17.48
N GLU A 130 7.90 -16.37 -18.39
CA GLU A 130 7.50 -15.33 -19.34
C GLU A 130 6.21 -14.65 -18.85
N ASP A 131 6.19 -13.31 -18.84
CA ASP A 131 4.96 -12.58 -18.52
C ASP A 131 3.86 -12.87 -19.54
N HIS A 132 2.66 -13.10 -19.07
CA HIS A 132 1.50 -13.44 -19.90
C HIS A 132 0.90 -12.26 -20.66
N VAL A 133 1.38 -11.02 -20.47
CA VAL A 133 0.92 -9.78 -21.11
C VAL A 133 1.99 -9.18 -22.03
N ASP A 134 3.24 -9.18 -21.61
CA ASP A 134 4.36 -8.60 -22.34
C ASP A 134 5.43 -9.67 -22.61
N ALA A 135 5.59 -10.06 -23.88
CA ALA A 135 6.59 -11.03 -24.32
C ALA A 135 8.05 -10.62 -24.04
N ASN A 136 8.31 -9.35 -23.74
CA ASN A 136 9.64 -8.86 -23.43
C ASN A 136 9.98 -8.92 -21.94
N LEU A 137 8.96 -9.12 -21.08
CA LEU A 137 9.17 -9.26 -19.65
C LEU A 137 9.38 -10.73 -19.29
N LEU A 138 10.61 -11.06 -18.91
CA LEU A 138 11.01 -12.39 -18.47
C LEU A 138 11.58 -12.31 -17.05
N PHE A 139 11.46 -13.40 -16.31
CA PHE A 139 12.06 -13.57 -14.98
C PHE A 139 12.95 -14.80 -15.01
N VAL A 140 14.10 -14.72 -14.35
CA VAL A 140 15.04 -15.84 -14.18
C VAL A 140 15.37 -16.01 -12.70
N GLY A 141 15.12 -17.20 -12.18
CA GLY A 141 15.53 -17.63 -10.85
C GLY A 141 16.94 -18.19 -10.87
N THR A 142 17.81 -17.67 -10.01
CA THR A 142 19.21 -18.08 -9.91
C THR A 142 19.54 -18.62 -8.52
N GLU A 143 20.77 -19.11 -8.33
CA GLU A 143 21.31 -19.53 -7.02
C GLU A 143 21.29 -18.41 -5.98
N PHE A 144 21.25 -17.13 -6.38
CA PHE A 144 21.38 -16.00 -5.44
C PHE A 144 20.21 -15.00 -5.48
N GLY A 145 19.17 -15.27 -6.22
CA GLY A 145 17.99 -14.40 -6.31
C GLY A 145 17.27 -14.48 -7.64
N VAL A 146 16.46 -13.47 -7.92
CA VAL A 146 15.68 -13.35 -9.15
C VAL A 146 16.13 -12.14 -9.95
N PHE A 147 16.24 -12.32 -11.24
CA PHE A 147 16.49 -11.26 -12.21
C PHE A 147 15.31 -11.14 -13.17
N PHE A 148 15.05 -9.94 -13.65
CA PHE A 148 14.03 -9.70 -14.68
C PHE A 148 14.61 -8.88 -15.82
N THR A 149 14.00 -9.02 -16.98
CA THR A 149 14.26 -8.20 -18.17
C THR A 149 12.96 -7.66 -18.72
N SER A 150 12.93 -6.40 -19.16
CA SER A 150 11.80 -5.80 -19.88
C SER A 150 12.08 -5.59 -21.37
N ASN A 151 13.13 -6.23 -21.91
CA ASN A 151 13.56 -6.11 -23.29
C ASN A 151 13.99 -7.45 -23.91
N GLY A 152 13.34 -8.54 -23.49
CA GLY A 152 13.50 -9.87 -24.07
C GLY A 152 14.85 -10.52 -23.84
N GLY A 153 15.54 -10.22 -22.73
CA GLY A 153 16.82 -10.79 -22.37
C GLY A 153 18.04 -9.99 -22.84
N SER A 154 17.85 -8.77 -23.38
CA SER A 154 18.97 -7.92 -23.78
C SER A 154 19.69 -7.30 -22.59
N ASN A 155 18.98 -7.02 -21.49
CA ASN A 155 19.55 -6.58 -20.21
C ASN A 155 18.74 -7.15 -19.06
N TRP A 156 19.42 -7.53 -17.98
CA TRP A 156 18.83 -8.10 -16.78
C TRP A 156 19.01 -7.18 -15.56
N HIS A 157 18.01 -7.16 -14.70
CA HIS A 157 17.99 -6.36 -13.47
C HIS A 157 17.62 -7.24 -12.28
N GLU A 158 18.36 -7.12 -11.18
CA GLU A 158 18.09 -7.87 -9.97
C GLU A 158 16.85 -7.34 -9.22
N LEU A 159 15.98 -8.24 -8.73
CA LEU A 159 14.94 -7.93 -7.76
C LEU A 159 15.53 -7.90 -6.35
N THR A 160 15.97 -6.72 -5.92
CA THR A 160 16.78 -6.54 -4.70
C THR A 160 16.01 -6.70 -3.37
N SER A 161 14.69 -6.83 -3.39
CA SER A 161 13.87 -6.98 -2.18
C SER A 161 13.86 -8.40 -1.59
N LEU A 162 14.40 -9.37 -2.31
CA LEU A 162 14.52 -10.76 -1.87
C LEU A 162 15.81 -10.96 -1.07
N PRO A 163 15.81 -11.85 -0.06
CA PRO A 163 17.07 -12.29 0.54
C PRO A 163 17.89 -13.07 -0.49
N THR A 164 19.21 -13.05 -0.35
CA THR A 164 20.10 -13.90 -1.16
C THR A 164 19.80 -15.37 -0.87
N ILE A 165 19.13 -16.03 -1.81
CA ILE A 165 18.66 -17.41 -1.72
C ILE A 165 18.46 -18.00 -3.12
N ALA A 166 18.71 -19.29 -3.30
CA ALA A 166 18.40 -19.96 -4.55
C ALA A 166 16.89 -20.00 -4.80
N VAL A 167 16.48 -19.54 -5.98
CA VAL A 167 15.11 -19.63 -6.47
C VAL A 167 15.06 -20.77 -7.48
N ARG A 168 14.42 -21.87 -7.08
CA ARG A 168 14.42 -23.15 -7.80
C ARG A 168 13.26 -23.31 -8.75
N ASP A 169 12.19 -22.56 -8.50
CA ASP A 169 10.98 -22.65 -9.29
C ASP A 169 10.22 -21.34 -9.24
N MET A 170 9.55 -20.96 -10.32
CA MET A 170 8.75 -19.73 -10.42
C MET A 170 7.46 -19.99 -11.19
N GLU A 171 6.37 -19.42 -10.72
CA GLU A 171 5.09 -19.46 -11.39
C GLU A 171 4.41 -18.10 -11.37
N ILE A 172 3.76 -17.73 -12.47
CA ILE A 172 2.99 -16.49 -12.58
C ILE A 172 1.51 -16.78 -12.33
N GLN A 173 1.00 -16.24 -11.24
CA GLN A 173 -0.44 -16.22 -10.98
C GLN A 173 -1.10 -15.13 -11.84
N ARG A 174 -1.60 -15.50 -13.02
CA ARG A 174 -2.02 -14.58 -14.11
C ARG A 174 -3.18 -13.68 -13.75
N ARG A 175 -4.13 -14.15 -12.92
CA ARG A 175 -5.33 -13.38 -12.57
C ARG A 175 -5.00 -12.14 -11.75
N GLU A 176 -4.05 -12.26 -10.81
CA GLU A 176 -3.66 -11.17 -9.91
C GLU A 176 -2.36 -10.47 -10.37
N GLY A 177 -1.61 -11.08 -11.31
CA GLY A 177 -0.31 -10.57 -11.75
C GLY A 177 0.77 -10.73 -10.69
N ASP A 178 0.71 -11.83 -9.92
CA ASP A 178 1.67 -12.11 -8.86
C ASP A 178 2.74 -13.09 -9.35
N LEU A 179 3.99 -12.88 -8.94
CA LEU A 179 5.10 -13.79 -9.19
C LEU A 179 5.37 -14.61 -7.93
N VAL A 180 5.18 -15.91 -8.02
CA VAL A 180 5.38 -16.87 -6.94
C VAL A 180 6.75 -17.52 -7.08
N LEU A 181 7.57 -17.50 -6.02
CA LEU A 181 8.95 -17.95 -6.01
C LEU A 181 9.13 -19.10 -5.03
N GLY A 182 9.48 -20.28 -5.54
CA GLY A 182 9.91 -21.44 -4.75
C GLY A 182 11.39 -21.36 -4.42
N THR A 183 11.75 -21.17 -3.14
CA THR A 183 13.13 -21.02 -2.72
C THR A 183 13.70 -22.26 -2.06
N PHE A 184 15.01 -22.45 -2.16
CA PHE A 184 15.69 -23.54 -1.49
C PHE A 184 15.90 -23.25 0.00
N GLY A 185 15.03 -23.81 0.82
CA GLY A 185 15.18 -23.80 2.29
C GLY A 185 14.62 -22.57 3.02
N ARG A 186 14.02 -21.59 2.33
CA ARG A 186 13.39 -20.42 2.98
C ARG A 186 11.90 -20.24 2.66
N GLY A 187 11.24 -21.30 2.17
CA GLY A 187 9.83 -21.28 1.84
C GLY A 187 9.51 -20.59 0.52
N ILE A 188 8.32 -20.02 0.44
CA ILE A 188 7.77 -19.40 -0.76
C ILE A 188 7.70 -17.90 -0.55
N TYR A 189 8.11 -17.13 -1.55
CA TYR A 189 7.93 -15.68 -1.62
C TYR A 189 6.94 -15.35 -2.73
N ILE A 190 6.19 -14.28 -2.55
CA ILE A 190 5.24 -13.79 -3.54
C ILE A 190 5.53 -12.29 -3.74
N LEU A 191 5.75 -11.90 -5.00
CA LEU A 191 5.76 -10.52 -5.40
C LEU A 191 4.36 -10.18 -5.91
N ASP A 192 3.58 -9.49 -5.09
CA ASP A 192 2.24 -9.03 -5.42
C ASP A 192 2.31 -7.96 -6.52
N ASP A 193 1.50 -8.11 -7.55
CA ASP A 193 1.36 -7.16 -8.66
C ASP A 193 2.68 -6.67 -9.25
N TYR A 194 3.34 -7.54 -10.01
CA TYR A 194 4.57 -7.19 -10.73
C TYR A 194 4.32 -6.36 -12.01
N SER A 195 3.08 -6.04 -12.34
CA SER A 195 2.73 -5.32 -13.58
C SER A 195 3.51 -4.01 -13.82
N PRO A 196 3.95 -3.26 -12.79
CA PRO A 196 4.82 -2.09 -13.00
C PRO A 196 6.14 -2.41 -13.73
N LEU A 197 6.64 -3.65 -13.67
CA LEU A 197 7.86 -4.07 -14.35
C LEU A 197 7.73 -4.16 -15.88
N ARG A 198 6.49 -4.13 -16.42
CA ARG A 198 6.23 -4.01 -17.85
C ARG A 198 6.62 -2.65 -18.42
N THR A 199 6.79 -1.64 -17.56
CA THR A 199 7.20 -0.30 -17.99
C THR A 199 8.69 -0.28 -18.29
N SER A 200 9.05 0.22 -19.49
CA SER A 200 10.44 0.27 -19.88
C SER A 200 11.28 1.18 -18.98
N THR A 201 12.56 0.84 -18.82
CA THR A 201 13.49 1.68 -18.05
C THR A 201 13.69 3.08 -18.65
N GLU A 202 13.40 3.26 -19.93
CA GLU A 202 13.46 4.55 -20.60
C GLU A 202 12.27 5.42 -20.23
N ASP A 203 11.06 4.85 -20.24
CA ASP A 203 9.84 5.57 -19.81
C ASP A 203 9.94 6.02 -18.34
N LEU A 204 10.50 5.18 -17.48
CA LEU A 204 10.73 5.52 -16.07
C LEU A 204 11.73 6.69 -15.88
N LYS A 205 12.62 6.96 -16.85
CA LYS A 205 13.54 8.10 -16.82
C LYS A 205 12.94 9.39 -17.36
N ASN A 206 11.95 9.29 -18.26
CA ASN A 206 11.38 10.43 -18.98
C ASN A 206 10.45 11.30 -18.14
N GLY A 207 9.86 10.78 -17.06
CA GLY A 207 8.96 11.54 -16.20
C GLY A 207 8.37 10.72 -15.06
N PRO A 208 7.55 11.34 -14.20
CA PRO A 208 6.75 10.64 -13.22
C PRO A 208 5.76 9.69 -13.91
N VAL A 209 5.67 8.47 -13.39
CA VAL A 209 4.73 7.45 -13.87
C VAL A 209 3.79 7.07 -12.74
N LEU A 210 2.50 7.09 -13.01
CA LEU A 210 1.47 6.46 -12.19
C LEU A 210 1.11 5.16 -12.87
N PHE A 211 1.29 4.04 -12.18
CA PHE A 211 0.94 2.73 -12.72
C PHE A 211 -0.56 2.50 -12.60
N THR A 212 -1.13 1.80 -13.58
CA THR A 212 -2.54 1.40 -13.53
C THR A 212 -2.74 0.44 -12.35
N PRO A 213 -3.55 0.82 -11.34
CA PRO A 213 -3.82 -0.08 -10.22
C PRO A 213 -4.58 -1.31 -10.70
N ARG A 214 -4.27 -2.47 -10.11
CA ARG A 214 -5.07 -3.67 -10.40
C ARG A 214 -6.49 -3.52 -9.86
N ASP A 215 -7.45 -4.21 -10.45
CA ASP A 215 -8.78 -4.35 -9.89
C ASP A 215 -8.71 -4.93 -8.48
N THR A 216 -9.40 -4.31 -7.54
CA THR A 216 -9.25 -4.58 -6.12
C THR A 216 -10.50 -5.19 -5.52
N TRP A 217 -10.33 -6.22 -4.70
CA TRP A 217 -11.41 -6.85 -3.98
C TRP A 217 -11.89 -5.97 -2.81
N LEU A 218 -13.19 -5.66 -2.81
CA LEU A 218 -13.84 -4.89 -1.77
C LEU A 218 -14.44 -5.83 -0.72
N TYR A 219 -13.84 -5.87 0.46
CA TYR A 219 -14.29 -6.67 1.61
C TYR A 219 -13.95 -5.97 2.92
N ASN A 220 -14.54 -6.40 4.02
CA ASN A 220 -14.11 -5.97 5.35
C ASN A 220 -12.98 -6.87 5.83
N GLU A 221 -11.83 -6.28 6.12
CA GLU A 221 -10.72 -7.00 6.74
C GLU A 221 -11.12 -7.45 8.16
N ASP A 222 -10.87 -8.71 8.49
CA ASP A 222 -11.17 -9.29 9.80
C ASP A 222 -9.91 -9.93 10.40
N ALA A 223 -9.43 -9.36 11.48
CA ALA A 223 -8.25 -9.84 12.22
C ALA A 223 -8.60 -10.82 13.35
N ARG A 224 -9.53 -11.77 13.12
CA ARG A 224 -10.07 -12.69 14.16
C ARG A 224 -9.05 -13.50 14.95
N ARG A 225 -7.80 -13.64 14.48
CA ARG A 225 -6.80 -14.53 15.07
C ARG A 225 -5.55 -13.81 15.58
N GLY A 226 -5.72 -12.62 16.08
CA GLY A 226 -4.61 -11.84 16.63
C GLY A 226 -4.94 -10.37 16.75
N TRP A 227 -4.08 -9.65 17.42
CA TRP A 227 -4.14 -8.22 17.57
C TRP A 227 -3.18 -7.62 16.55
N GLY A 228 -3.70 -6.88 15.58
CA GLY A 228 -2.91 -6.24 14.54
C GLY A 228 -2.90 -7.01 13.21
N LYS A 229 -1.92 -6.72 12.34
CA LYS A 229 -1.83 -7.20 10.95
C LYS A 229 -1.40 -8.66 10.79
N LYS A 230 -0.95 -9.30 11.87
CA LYS A 230 -0.40 -10.65 11.85
C LYS A 230 -1.24 -11.57 12.73
N GLY A 231 -1.69 -12.71 12.16
CA GLY A 231 -2.38 -13.74 12.93
C GLY A 231 -1.47 -14.41 13.97
N ASP A 232 -2.04 -14.82 15.11
CA ASP A 232 -1.32 -15.59 16.12
C ASP A 232 -1.79 -17.05 16.13
N PHE A 233 -0.88 -17.95 15.77
CA PHE A 233 -1.08 -19.42 15.81
C PHE A 233 -0.18 -20.08 16.87
N GLY A 234 0.37 -19.30 17.79
CA GLY A 234 1.33 -19.74 18.79
C GLY A 234 2.78 -19.71 18.30
N THR A 235 3.71 -19.78 19.26
CA THR A 235 5.15 -19.57 19.03
C THR A 235 5.82 -20.65 18.14
N GLN A 236 5.17 -21.79 17.94
CA GLN A 236 5.72 -22.90 17.14
C GLN A 236 5.40 -22.80 15.65
N ARG A 237 4.61 -21.83 15.22
CA ARG A 237 4.25 -21.65 13.81
C ARG A 237 4.72 -20.28 13.31
N TYR A 238 5.43 -20.31 12.20
CA TYR A 238 5.73 -19.08 11.47
C TYR A 238 4.44 -18.54 10.84
N VAL A 239 4.22 -17.25 11.00
CA VAL A 239 3.12 -16.51 10.38
C VAL A 239 3.70 -15.24 9.78
N ALA A 240 3.55 -15.05 8.48
CA ALA A 240 3.88 -13.81 7.80
C ALA A 240 2.79 -12.74 8.06
N GLU A 241 3.11 -11.49 7.84
CA GLU A 241 2.11 -10.44 7.76
C GLU A 241 1.23 -10.62 6.52
N ASN A 242 -0.05 -10.22 6.61
CA ASN A 242 -0.92 -10.18 5.45
C ASN A 242 -0.40 -9.14 4.44
N PRO A 243 -0.70 -9.31 3.14
CA PRO A 243 -0.52 -8.24 2.16
C PRO A 243 -1.20 -6.96 2.62
N THR A 244 -0.69 -5.82 2.16
CA THR A 244 -1.28 -4.52 2.49
C THR A 244 -2.73 -4.47 1.99
N TYR A 245 -3.67 -4.21 2.90
CA TYR A 245 -5.10 -4.13 2.59
C TYR A 245 -5.44 -2.88 1.79
N GLY A 246 -6.25 -3.04 0.75
CA GLY A 246 -6.80 -1.95 -0.04
C GLY A 246 -6.35 -1.92 -1.50
N ALA A 247 -6.71 -0.86 -2.20
CA ALA A 247 -6.22 -0.59 -3.54
C ALA A 247 -4.80 -0.02 -3.46
N ILE A 248 -3.84 -0.74 -4.03
CA ILE A 248 -2.44 -0.34 -4.04
C ILE A 248 -2.21 0.62 -5.21
N LEU A 249 -1.84 1.84 -4.89
CA LEU A 249 -1.55 2.90 -5.84
C LEU A 249 -0.03 3.05 -5.94
N SER A 250 0.53 2.55 -7.04
CA SER A 250 1.97 2.53 -7.26
C SER A 250 2.38 3.66 -8.21
N TYR A 251 3.50 4.33 -7.92
CA TYR A 251 4.04 5.35 -8.80
C TYR A 251 5.57 5.38 -8.75
N HIS A 252 6.17 5.91 -9.79
CA HIS A 252 7.60 6.14 -9.89
C HIS A 252 7.93 7.61 -10.09
N LEU A 253 8.94 8.09 -9.37
CA LEU A 253 9.50 9.43 -9.57
C LEU A 253 10.95 9.29 -10.04
N PRO A 254 11.30 9.78 -11.25
CA PRO A 254 12.69 9.73 -11.74
C PRO A 254 13.61 10.61 -10.90
N GLU A 255 13.05 11.67 -10.32
CA GLU A 255 13.72 12.55 -9.36
C GLU A 255 12.76 12.89 -8.22
N GLY A 256 13.29 13.02 -7.00
CA GLY A 256 12.51 13.46 -5.83
C GLY A 256 12.26 14.97 -5.85
N PHE A 257 11.13 15.38 -5.31
CA PHE A 257 10.85 16.79 -5.04
C PHE A 257 11.58 17.21 -3.77
N LYS A 258 12.35 18.28 -3.86
CA LYS A 258 13.20 18.78 -2.78
C LYS A 258 12.60 20.03 -2.16
N SER A 259 12.79 20.16 -0.86
CA SER A 259 12.59 21.44 -0.19
C SER A 259 13.64 22.47 -0.65
N LEU A 260 13.35 23.75 -0.47
CA LEU A 260 14.31 24.84 -0.71
C LEU A 260 15.61 24.59 0.05
N ARG A 261 15.51 24.16 1.31
CA ARG A 261 16.66 23.78 2.15
C ARG A 261 17.47 22.64 1.55
N ASP A 262 16.82 21.55 1.12
CA ASP A 262 17.51 20.40 0.55
C ASP A 262 18.18 20.73 -0.78
N ALA A 263 17.53 21.58 -1.59
CA ALA A 263 18.08 22.07 -2.85
C ALA A 263 19.35 22.91 -2.60
N ARG A 264 19.31 23.84 -1.64
CA ARG A 264 20.47 24.65 -1.24
C ARG A 264 21.60 23.80 -0.71
N LEU A 265 21.34 22.89 0.25
CA LEU A 265 22.37 22.02 0.82
C LEU A 265 23.04 21.13 -0.24
N LYS A 266 22.29 20.69 -1.24
CA LYS A 266 22.85 19.94 -2.37
C LYS A 266 23.75 20.79 -3.25
N ASP A 267 23.36 22.03 -3.53
CA ASP A 267 24.16 22.99 -4.30
C ASP A 267 25.46 23.35 -3.56
N GLU A 268 25.36 23.65 -2.27
CA GLU A 268 26.53 23.91 -1.41
C GLU A 268 27.48 22.71 -1.36
N ALA A 269 26.96 21.49 -1.22
CA ALA A 269 27.79 20.28 -1.23
C ALA A 269 28.48 20.05 -2.58
N LYS A 270 27.84 20.41 -3.69
CA LYS A 270 28.45 20.36 -5.02
C LYS A 270 29.59 21.39 -5.15
N LYS A 271 29.33 22.65 -4.82
CA LYS A 271 30.31 23.72 -4.83
C LYS A 271 31.53 23.42 -3.96
N ALA A 272 31.30 22.90 -2.74
CA ALA A 272 32.37 22.48 -1.85
C ALA A 272 33.28 21.39 -2.45
N LYS A 273 32.70 20.44 -3.19
CA LYS A 273 33.48 19.39 -3.92
C LYS A 273 34.29 19.98 -5.07
N GLU A 274 33.80 21.02 -5.72
CA GLU A 274 34.43 21.71 -6.82
C GLU A 274 35.45 22.77 -6.33
N GLY A 275 35.59 22.95 -5.01
CA GLY A 275 36.49 23.93 -4.39
C GLY A 275 36.00 25.36 -4.51
N GLU A 276 34.74 25.55 -4.78
CA GLU A 276 34.10 26.88 -4.85
C GLU A 276 33.63 27.37 -3.48
N ASP A 277 33.56 28.68 -3.34
CA ASP A 277 33.04 29.31 -2.12
C ASP A 277 31.53 29.07 -1.95
N THR A 278 31.12 28.73 -0.74
CA THR A 278 29.71 28.62 -0.34
C THR A 278 29.33 29.78 0.57
N PRO A 279 28.85 30.91 0.01
CA PRO A 279 28.51 32.08 0.83
C PRO A 279 27.31 31.75 1.74
N TYR A 280 27.29 32.37 2.91
CA TYR A 280 26.18 32.22 3.85
C TYR A 280 24.87 32.70 3.20
N PRO A 281 23.76 31.94 3.28
CA PRO A 281 22.48 32.32 2.68
C PRO A 281 21.93 33.62 3.28
N SER A 282 21.15 34.36 2.51
CA SER A 282 20.47 35.54 3.04
C SER A 282 19.45 35.16 4.14
N TRP A 283 19.21 36.08 5.08
CA TRP A 283 18.19 35.87 6.10
C TRP A 283 16.78 35.69 5.52
N ASP A 284 16.50 36.26 4.37
CA ASP A 284 15.20 36.13 3.73
C ASP A 284 15.03 34.77 3.07
N ASP A 285 16.11 34.18 2.51
CA ASP A 285 16.10 32.81 2.00
C ASP A 285 15.91 31.82 3.14
N LEU A 286 16.64 31.96 4.24
CA LEU A 286 16.46 31.11 5.42
C LEU A 286 15.04 31.19 6.00
N ARG A 287 14.44 32.40 6.04
CA ARG A 287 13.04 32.55 6.48
C ARG A 287 12.05 31.93 5.50
N ARG A 288 12.37 31.87 4.20
CA ARG A 288 11.55 31.16 3.21
C ARG A 288 11.64 29.65 3.43
N GLU A 289 12.85 29.11 3.66
CA GLU A 289 13.06 27.70 4.01
C GLU A 289 12.30 27.30 5.28
N ASP A 290 12.37 28.12 6.35
CA ASP A 290 11.70 27.85 7.64
C ASP A 290 10.14 27.86 7.52
N ARG A 291 9.60 28.58 6.54
CA ARG A 291 8.15 28.68 6.30
C ARG A 291 7.63 27.74 5.22
N GLU A 292 8.54 27.05 4.52
CA GLU A 292 8.17 26.13 3.45
C GLU A 292 7.40 24.94 4.00
N GLU A 293 6.30 24.58 3.35
CA GLU A 293 5.66 23.29 3.56
C GLU A 293 6.46 22.20 2.83
N ALA A 294 6.88 21.15 3.54
CA ALA A 294 7.64 20.07 2.93
C ALA A 294 6.91 19.50 1.68
N PRO A 295 7.62 19.32 0.56
CA PRO A 295 7.04 18.74 -0.65
C PRO A 295 6.45 17.36 -0.41
N TYR A 296 5.33 17.06 -1.04
CA TYR A 296 4.74 15.72 -1.03
C TYR A 296 3.95 15.44 -2.31
N VAL A 297 3.65 14.18 -2.49
CA VAL A 297 2.77 13.70 -3.56
C VAL A 297 1.37 13.50 -3.01
N MET A 298 0.38 13.82 -3.82
CA MET A 298 -1.03 13.59 -3.54
C MET A 298 -1.64 12.66 -4.58
N LEU A 299 -2.20 11.57 -4.12
CA LEU A 299 -3.02 10.66 -4.93
C LEU A 299 -4.48 11.01 -4.69
N THR A 300 -5.17 11.51 -5.72
CA THR A 300 -6.59 11.88 -5.65
C THR A 300 -7.43 10.79 -6.31
N VAL A 301 -8.22 10.08 -5.49
CA VAL A 301 -9.15 9.04 -5.95
C VAL A 301 -10.51 9.66 -6.23
N ARG A 302 -11.08 9.34 -7.39
CA ARG A 302 -12.40 9.83 -7.84
C ARG A 302 -13.28 8.65 -8.25
N ASP A 303 -14.59 8.81 -8.03
CA ASP A 303 -15.60 7.90 -8.56
C ASP A 303 -15.87 8.13 -10.07
N VAL A 304 -16.79 7.35 -10.64
CA VAL A 304 -17.18 7.43 -12.05
C VAL A 304 -17.79 8.79 -12.44
N ASP A 305 -18.41 9.49 -11.49
CA ASP A 305 -19.00 10.82 -11.69
C ASP A 305 -17.97 11.95 -11.53
N GLY A 306 -16.72 11.63 -11.21
CA GLY A 306 -15.62 12.56 -11.00
C GLY A 306 -15.59 13.19 -9.60
N ASN A 307 -16.43 12.76 -8.66
CA ASN A 307 -16.38 13.23 -7.29
C ASN A 307 -15.14 12.70 -6.58
N VAL A 308 -14.50 13.53 -5.77
CA VAL A 308 -13.34 13.12 -4.97
C VAL A 308 -13.83 12.24 -3.82
N VAL A 309 -13.40 10.99 -3.81
CA VAL A 309 -13.70 10.02 -2.76
C VAL A 309 -12.66 10.08 -1.64
N ASN A 310 -11.37 10.16 -2.00
CA ASN A 310 -10.29 10.29 -1.01
C ASN A 310 -9.07 11.00 -1.61
N ARG A 311 -8.20 11.49 -0.73
CA ARG A 311 -6.88 12.05 -1.05
C ARG A 311 -5.85 11.43 -0.12
N LEU A 312 -4.81 10.86 -0.71
CA LEU A 312 -3.78 10.12 0.01
C LEU A 312 -2.43 10.81 -0.21
N LYS A 313 -1.75 11.11 0.89
CA LYS A 313 -0.41 11.67 0.83
C LYS A 313 0.60 10.56 0.61
N GLY A 314 1.51 10.76 -0.36
CA GLY A 314 2.59 9.83 -0.67
C GLY A 314 3.97 10.46 -0.54
N PRO A 315 5.03 9.63 -0.46
CA PRO A 315 6.42 10.07 -0.46
C PRO A 315 6.80 10.87 -1.71
N ALA A 316 7.66 11.87 -1.55
CA ALA A 316 8.17 12.71 -2.64
C ALA A 316 9.60 12.35 -3.07
N GLY A 317 10.19 11.30 -2.53
CA GLY A 317 11.54 10.83 -2.85
C GLY A 317 11.66 10.27 -4.27
N LYS A 318 12.90 10.13 -4.78
CA LYS A 318 13.16 9.41 -6.03
C LYS A 318 12.86 7.91 -5.85
N GLY A 319 12.34 7.26 -6.89
CA GLY A 319 12.17 5.80 -6.98
C GLY A 319 10.72 5.36 -7.01
N PHE A 320 10.51 4.08 -6.75
CA PHE A 320 9.19 3.47 -6.66
C PHE A 320 8.56 3.70 -5.29
N HIS A 321 7.26 3.98 -5.30
CA HIS A 321 6.47 4.21 -4.10
C HIS A 321 5.11 3.52 -4.24
N GLN A 322 4.59 3.05 -3.12
CA GLN A 322 3.25 2.47 -3.01
C GLN A 322 2.49 3.13 -1.89
N VAL A 323 1.23 3.44 -2.13
CA VAL A 323 0.28 3.97 -1.15
C VAL A 323 -1.00 3.14 -1.23
N ALA A 324 -1.43 2.59 -0.12
CA ALA A 324 -2.67 1.82 -0.07
C ALA A 324 -3.86 2.73 0.24
N TRP A 325 -4.88 2.68 -0.58
CA TRP A 325 -6.19 3.22 -0.26
C TRP A 325 -7.05 2.13 0.35
N ASN A 326 -7.47 2.31 1.58
CA ASN A 326 -8.32 1.37 2.32
C ASN A 326 -9.77 1.27 1.79
N MET A 327 -10.03 1.79 0.61
CA MET A 327 -11.34 1.79 -0.06
C MET A 327 -12.45 2.49 0.76
N ARG A 328 -12.08 3.51 1.54
CA ARG A 328 -13.00 4.26 2.40
C ARG A 328 -12.94 5.75 2.13
N TYR A 329 -14.02 6.41 2.47
CA TYR A 329 -14.07 7.86 2.59
C TYR A 329 -13.20 8.33 3.77
N PRO A 330 -12.79 9.61 3.81
CA PRO A 330 -12.07 10.16 4.95
C PRO A 330 -12.85 10.04 6.25
N ALA A 331 -12.13 9.89 7.35
CA ALA A 331 -12.74 9.90 8.67
C ALA A 331 -13.38 11.26 8.99
N PRO A 332 -14.53 11.30 9.68
CA PRO A 332 -15.19 12.54 10.09
C PRO A 332 -14.51 13.22 11.29
N ASN A 333 -13.41 12.68 11.78
CA ASN A 333 -12.73 13.13 12.99
C ASN A 333 -12.14 14.54 12.85
N PRO A 334 -12.14 15.36 13.91
CA PRO A 334 -11.40 16.62 13.94
C PRO A 334 -9.91 16.40 13.69
N VAL A 335 -9.27 17.34 12.97
CA VAL A 335 -7.83 17.29 12.72
C VAL A 335 -7.04 17.23 14.04
N ASN A 336 -6.16 16.25 14.14
CA ASN A 336 -5.24 16.09 15.26
C ASN A 336 -3.79 16.21 14.75
N LEU A 337 -3.04 17.21 15.25
CA LEU A 337 -1.64 17.43 14.90
C LEU A 337 -0.66 16.74 15.87
N LYS A 338 -1.17 16.15 16.94
CA LYS A 338 -0.30 15.36 17.82
C LYS A 338 0.13 14.10 17.09
N ALA A 339 1.43 13.80 17.16
CA ALA A 339 1.95 12.55 16.64
C ALA A 339 1.17 11.38 17.27
N ASP A 340 0.75 10.44 16.42
CA ASP A 340 0.20 9.19 16.89
C ASP A 340 1.35 8.41 17.55
N ASN A 341 1.32 8.30 18.86
CA ASN A 341 2.33 7.57 19.63
C ASN A 341 2.07 6.05 19.64
N GLY A 342 1.32 5.57 18.65
CA GLY A 342 0.86 4.18 18.57
C GLY A 342 -0.29 3.97 19.53
N GLY A 343 -1.50 3.93 19.04
CA GLY A 343 -2.69 3.56 19.79
C GLY A 343 -2.59 2.17 20.41
N ALA A 344 -3.56 1.78 21.20
CA ALA A 344 -3.63 0.43 21.73
C ALA A 344 -3.65 -0.59 20.55
N PRO A 345 -3.07 -1.79 20.71
CA PRO A 345 -3.01 -2.78 19.61
C PRO A 345 -4.36 -3.13 18.96
N TRP A 346 -5.45 -2.80 19.63
CA TRP A 346 -6.83 -3.02 19.15
C TRP A 346 -7.47 -1.76 18.55
N GLU A 347 -6.79 -0.63 18.55
CA GLU A 347 -7.26 0.58 17.88
C GLU A 347 -6.87 0.52 16.41
N SER A 348 -7.84 0.80 15.55
CA SER A 348 -7.62 0.99 14.11
C SER A 348 -7.62 2.47 13.79
N ASP A 349 -6.92 2.84 12.72
CA ASP A 349 -6.92 4.21 12.22
C ASP A 349 -8.35 4.68 11.94
N PRO A 350 -8.70 5.92 12.31
CA PRO A 350 -10.01 6.46 12.01
C PRO A 350 -10.29 6.42 10.51
N ALA A 351 -11.45 5.90 10.13
CA ALA A 351 -11.87 5.78 8.75
C ALA A 351 -13.34 6.18 8.57
N GLY A 352 -13.69 6.59 7.37
CA GLY A 352 -15.06 6.85 6.97
C GLY A 352 -15.80 5.60 6.45
N PRO A 353 -17.01 5.78 5.87
CA PRO A 353 -17.74 4.71 5.21
C PRO A 353 -16.92 4.04 4.10
N MET A 354 -17.26 2.79 3.80
CA MET A 354 -16.68 2.06 2.68
C MET A 354 -17.22 2.61 1.35
N ALA A 355 -16.35 2.71 0.35
CA ALA A 355 -16.74 3.08 -1.01
C ALA A 355 -17.62 1.99 -1.65
N LEU A 356 -18.40 2.35 -2.66
CA LEU A 356 -19.21 1.39 -3.42
C LEU A 356 -18.34 0.56 -4.37
N PRO A 357 -18.76 -0.67 -4.72
CA PRO A 357 -18.21 -1.35 -5.88
C PRO A 357 -18.42 -0.52 -7.15
N GLY A 358 -17.45 -0.53 -8.07
CA GLY A 358 -17.53 0.21 -9.32
C GLY A 358 -16.20 0.71 -9.81
N GLU A 359 -16.21 1.53 -10.87
CA GLU A 359 -15.02 2.13 -11.44
C GLU A 359 -14.56 3.36 -10.66
N TYR A 360 -13.24 3.46 -10.52
CA TYR A 360 -12.56 4.59 -9.89
C TYR A 360 -11.40 5.05 -10.76
N SER A 361 -10.96 6.26 -10.54
CA SER A 361 -9.74 6.79 -11.13
C SER A 361 -8.85 7.43 -10.08
N VAL A 362 -7.55 7.39 -10.32
CA VAL A 362 -6.55 8.02 -9.48
C VAL A 362 -5.67 8.95 -10.31
N THR A 363 -5.40 10.14 -9.77
CA THR A 363 -4.49 11.13 -10.36
C THR A 363 -3.35 11.40 -9.39
N LEU A 364 -2.13 11.43 -9.89
CA LEU A 364 -0.92 11.76 -9.16
C LEU A 364 -0.61 13.25 -9.33
N SER A 365 -0.59 14.00 -8.23
CA SER A 365 -0.23 15.41 -8.21
C SER A 365 0.97 15.63 -7.30
N LYS A 366 1.85 16.56 -7.62
CA LYS A 366 2.86 17.07 -6.69
C LYS A 366 2.35 18.29 -5.95
N ARG A 367 2.78 18.47 -4.72
CA ARG A 367 2.62 19.73 -3.98
C ARG A 367 3.99 20.26 -3.59
N VAL A 368 4.34 21.38 -4.18
CA VAL A 368 5.60 22.09 -3.96
C VAL A 368 5.28 23.57 -3.76
N GLU A 369 5.89 24.22 -2.78
CA GLU A 369 5.62 25.62 -2.42
C GLU A 369 4.10 25.95 -2.27
N GLY A 370 3.34 24.98 -1.76
CA GLY A 370 1.90 25.12 -1.57
C GLY A 370 1.02 25.00 -2.84
N GLN A 371 1.62 24.81 -4.02
CA GLN A 371 0.91 24.66 -5.29
C GLN A 371 0.71 23.19 -5.65
N PHE A 372 -0.48 22.85 -6.16
CA PHE A 372 -0.76 21.54 -6.73
C PHE A 372 -0.59 21.56 -8.24
N GLU A 373 0.05 20.51 -8.77
CA GLU A 373 0.19 20.27 -10.21
C GLU A 373 0.03 18.77 -10.45
N ASP A 374 -0.89 18.40 -11.36
CA ASP A 374 -1.06 17.02 -11.79
C ASP A 374 0.14 16.62 -12.66
N ILE A 375 0.76 15.47 -12.33
CA ILE A 375 2.00 15.02 -12.95
C ILE A 375 1.87 13.67 -13.65
N ALA A 376 0.84 12.87 -13.34
CA ALA A 376 0.52 11.63 -14.06
C ALA A 376 -0.93 11.19 -13.82
N GLY A 377 -1.45 10.36 -14.72
CA GLY A 377 -2.82 9.86 -14.71
C GLY A 377 -3.81 10.74 -15.48
N PRO A 378 -5.14 10.54 -15.35
CA PRO A 378 -5.77 9.58 -14.43
C PRO A 378 -5.63 8.12 -14.88
N GLU A 379 -5.35 7.23 -13.95
CA GLU A 379 -5.40 5.78 -14.13
C GLU A 379 -6.70 5.20 -13.58
N ARG A 380 -7.28 4.20 -14.23
CA ARG A 380 -8.58 3.60 -13.86
C ARG A 380 -8.41 2.21 -13.27
N PHE A 381 -9.27 1.87 -12.33
CA PHE A 381 -9.37 0.54 -11.73
C PHE A 381 -10.77 0.29 -11.19
N THR A 382 -11.08 -0.97 -10.89
CA THR A 382 -12.41 -1.38 -10.42
C THR A 382 -12.35 -1.92 -9.00
N LEU A 383 -13.28 -1.51 -8.15
CA LEU A 383 -13.56 -2.18 -6.88
C LEU A 383 -14.59 -3.28 -7.11
N LYS A 384 -14.18 -4.53 -6.94
CA LYS A 384 -15.01 -5.73 -7.12
C LYS A 384 -15.50 -6.24 -5.77
N PRO A 385 -16.81 -6.43 -5.56
CA PRO A 385 -17.30 -6.93 -4.29
C PRO A 385 -16.90 -8.40 -4.09
N MET A 386 -16.28 -8.70 -2.95
CA MET A 386 -16.04 -10.08 -2.54
C MET A 386 -17.24 -10.57 -1.71
N HIS A 387 -17.88 -11.65 -2.16
CA HIS A 387 -18.98 -12.28 -1.42
C HIS A 387 -18.43 -13.28 -0.41
N THR A 388 -18.17 -12.83 0.80
CA THR A 388 -17.66 -13.67 1.90
C THR A 388 -18.73 -13.93 2.94
N GLY A 389 -19.77 -14.71 2.62
CA GLY A 389 -20.66 -15.36 3.60
C GLY A 389 -21.40 -14.48 4.62
N GLY A 390 -21.33 -13.15 4.53
CA GLY A 390 -22.05 -12.20 5.39
C GLY A 390 -23.40 -11.79 4.84
N LEU A 391 -24.24 -11.18 5.68
CA LEU A 391 -25.48 -10.53 5.26
C LEU A 391 -25.14 -9.23 4.54
N VAL A 392 -24.94 -9.30 3.24
CA VAL A 392 -24.69 -8.11 2.40
C VAL A 392 -26.03 -7.56 1.93
N THR A 393 -26.24 -6.23 2.06
CA THR A 393 -27.47 -5.60 1.54
C THR A 393 -27.42 -5.49 0.01
N ASP A 394 -28.58 -5.66 -0.62
CA ASP A 394 -28.76 -5.36 -2.05
C ASP A 394 -28.81 -3.84 -2.29
N ASP A 395 -29.26 -3.05 -1.31
CA ASP A 395 -29.31 -1.58 -1.35
C ASP A 395 -28.01 -0.97 -0.76
N ARG A 396 -26.92 -1.07 -1.49
CA ARG A 396 -25.62 -0.51 -1.10
C ARG A 396 -25.60 1.02 -1.17
N GLU A 397 -26.31 1.61 -2.12
CA GLU A 397 -26.42 3.06 -2.28
C GLU A 397 -27.19 3.68 -1.11
N GLY A 398 -28.33 3.09 -0.71
CA GLY A 398 -29.08 3.53 0.46
C GLY A 398 -28.28 3.39 1.76
N LEU A 399 -27.47 2.32 1.89
CA LEU A 399 -26.57 2.16 3.03
C LEU A 399 -25.51 3.30 3.04
N LEU A 400 -24.84 3.57 1.93
CA LEU A 400 -23.84 4.64 1.83
C LEU A 400 -24.47 6.03 2.09
N ALA A 401 -25.67 6.29 1.55
CA ALA A 401 -26.37 7.54 1.79
C ALA A 401 -26.67 7.73 3.29
N PHE A 402 -27.10 6.68 3.98
CA PHE A 402 -27.31 6.72 5.43
C PHE A 402 -26.00 6.92 6.20
N GLN A 403 -24.93 6.23 5.80
CA GLN A 403 -23.62 6.38 6.41
C GLN A 403 -23.06 7.80 6.21
N ASN A 404 -23.20 8.39 5.03
CA ASN A 404 -22.74 9.75 4.74
C ASN A 404 -23.50 10.80 5.57
N LYS A 405 -24.83 10.74 5.64
CA LYS A 405 -25.59 11.66 6.51
C LYS A 405 -25.23 11.49 7.99
N THR A 406 -24.92 10.26 8.43
CA THR A 406 -24.46 9.99 9.78
C THR A 406 -23.06 10.59 10.00
N ALA A 407 -22.15 10.45 9.05
CA ALA A 407 -20.81 11.01 9.11
C ALA A 407 -20.81 12.56 9.18
N GLU A 408 -21.73 13.22 8.46
CA GLU A 408 -21.90 14.68 8.53
C GLU A 408 -22.34 15.14 9.94
N LEU A 409 -23.36 14.49 10.51
CA LEU A 409 -23.79 14.81 11.88
C LEU A 409 -22.70 14.47 12.89
N TYR A 410 -22.04 13.32 12.74
CA TYR A 410 -20.98 12.88 13.64
C TYR A 410 -19.78 13.84 13.62
N ARG A 411 -19.38 14.33 12.44
CA ARG A 411 -18.36 15.38 12.29
C ARG A 411 -18.72 16.64 13.05
N ALA A 412 -19.97 17.09 12.93
CA ALA A 412 -20.45 18.28 13.63
C ALA A 412 -20.47 18.09 15.16
N VAL A 413 -20.90 16.93 15.63
CA VAL A 413 -20.93 16.57 17.07
C VAL A 413 -19.51 16.48 17.64
N MET A 414 -18.60 15.81 16.96
CA MET A 414 -17.19 15.74 17.39
C MET A 414 -16.52 17.13 17.43
N GLY A 415 -16.82 17.97 16.43
CA GLY A 415 -16.37 19.36 16.42
C GLY A 415 -16.91 20.16 17.61
N ALA A 416 -18.22 20.02 17.90
CA ALA A 416 -18.84 20.65 19.05
C ALA A 416 -18.27 20.14 20.40
N SER A 417 -18.02 18.84 20.52
CA SER A 417 -17.41 18.25 21.73
C SER A 417 -15.99 18.80 21.96
N ARG A 418 -15.20 18.98 20.91
CA ARG A 418 -13.88 19.60 21.01
C ARG A 418 -13.96 21.07 21.42
N ALA A 419 -14.85 21.83 20.80
CA ALA A 419 -15.09 23.23 21.17
C ALA A 419 -15.59 23.37 22.61
N ALA A 420 -16.46 22.44 23.04
CA ALA A 420 -16.93 22.38 24.43
C ALA A 420 -15.79 22.20 25.43
N GLY A 421 -14.84 21.29 25.15
CA GLY A 421 -13.64 21.13 26.00
C GLY A 421 -12.74 22.37 26.04
N GLU A 422 -12.59 23.09 24.93
CA GLU A 422 -11.83 24.34 24.88
C GLU A 422 -12.53 25.46 25.67
N ILE A 423 -13.85 25.61 25.55
CA ILE A 423 -14.65 26.58 26.29
C ILE A 423 -14.64 26.25 27.78
N ASP A 424 -14.78 24.98 28.16
CA ASP A 424 -14.73 24.54 29.55
C ASP A 424 -13.38 24.89 30.21
N GLY A 425 -12.28 24.64 29.51
CA GLY A 425 -10.95 25.05 29.95
C GLY A 425 -10.79 26.57 30.09
N ARG A 426 -11.41 27.37 29.18
CA ARG A 426 -11.42 28.84 29.30
C ARG A 426 -12.20 29.30 30.52
N ILE A 427 -13.34 28.67 30.84
CA ILE A 427 -14.11 28.95 32.06
C ILE A 427 -13.22 28.72 33.30
N ASP A 428 -12.45 27.64 33.36
CA ASP A 428 -11.54 27.35 34.48
C ASP A 428 -10.45 28.42 34.63
N HIS A 429 -9.87 28.89 33.52
CA HIS A 429 -8.92 30.00 33.54
C HIS A 429 -9.55 31.31 34.02
N MET A 430 -10.81 31.56 33.63
CA MET A 430 -11.55 32.75 34.08
C MET A 430 -11.89 32.68 35.57
N ILE A 431 -12.23 31.51 36.10
CA ILE A 431 -12.43 31.31 37.54
C ILE A 431 -11.16 31.71 38.31
N GLN A 432 -9.98 31.32 37.83
CA GLN A 432 -8.72 31.73 38.44
C GLN A 432 -8.48 33.25 38.25
N ALA A 433 -8.73 33.80 37.05
CA ALA A 433 -8.55 35.22 36.78
C ALA A 433 -9.41 36.11 37.69
N VAL A 434 -10.63 35.70 38.00
CA VAL A 434 -11.49 36.41 39.00
C VAL A 434 -10.83 36.45 40.37
N ALA A 435 -10.25 35.33 40.82
CA ALA A 435 -9.57 35.27 42.12
C ALA A 435 -8.32 36.19 42.19
N ASP A 436 -7.63 36.37 41.05
CA ASP A 436 -6.40 37.16 40.94
C ASP A 436 -6.66 38.65 40.62
N THR A 437 -7.93 39.05 40.37
CA THR A 437 -8.28 40.44 40.02
C THR A 437 -8.82 41.21 41.20
N PRO A 438 -8.10 42.24 41.73
CA PRO A 438 -8.58 43.01 42.88
C PRO A 438 -9.93 43.70 42.72
N GLY A 439 -10.29 44.06 41.47
CA GLY A 439 -11.55 44.71 41.14
C GLY A 439 -12.71 43.77 40.85
N SER A 440 -12.51 42.45 40.96
CA SER A 440 -13.57 41.45 40.75
C SER A 440 -14.56 41.43 41.92
N THR A 441 -15.76 40.97 41.66
CA THR A 441 -16.84 40.89 42.65
C THR A 441 -17.44 39.48 42.68
N GLU A 442 -18.30 39.21 43.65
CA GLU A 442 -19.06 37.96 43.74
C GLU A 442 -20.00 37.77 42.55
N ALA A 443 -20.36 38.84 41.81
CA ALA A 443 -21.23 38.74 40.65
C ALA A 443 -20.56 37.97 39.50
N GLU A 444 -19.29 38.30 39.16
CA GLU A 444 -18.52 37.58 38.13
C GLU A 444 -18.25 36.13 38.52
N ALA A 445 -17.85 35.92 39.79
CA ALA A 445 -17.64 34.59 40.35
C ALA A 445 -18.92 33.73 40.26
N SER A 446 -20.09 34.31 40.55
CA SER A 446 -21.38 33.65 40.44
C SER A 446 -21.78 33.36 38.98
N ALA A 447 -21.52 34.32 38.07
CA ALA A 447 -21.77 34.14 36.64
C ALA A 447 -20.92 33.01 36.05
N LEU A 448 -19.63 32.92 36.44
CA LEU A 448 -18.75 31.83 35.98
C LEU A 448 -19.19 30.46 36.53
N ARG A 449 -19.64 30.38 37.79
CA ARG A 449 -20.22 29.15 38.34
C ARG A 449 -21.49 28.71 37.58
N ALA A 450 -22.33 29.66 37.17
CA ALA A 450 -23.51 29.39 36.37
C ALA A 450 -23.13 28.90 34.96
N LEU A 451 -22.11 29.52 34.30
CA LEU A 451 -21.60 29.02 33.02
C LEU A 451 -21.01 27.60 33.14
N LYS A 452 -20.24 27.31 34.20
CA LYS A 452 -19.70 25.98 34.45
C LYS A 452 -20.81 24.93 34.60
N ALA A 453 -21.90 25.25 35.27
CA ALA A 453 -23.04 24.36 35.43
C ALA A 453 -23.72 24.09 34.05
N ARG A 454 -23.97 25.15 33.27
CA ARG A 454 -24.54 25.01 31.91
C ARG A 454 -23.59 24.18 31.00
N MET A 455 -22.28 24.39 31.11
CA MET A 455 -21.28 23.64 30.35
C MET A 455 -21.27 22.15 30.73
N TYR A 456 -21.44 21.84 32.02
CA TYR A 456 -21.62 20.45 32.48
C TYR A 456 -22.82 19.78 31.79
N ASP A 457 -23.98 20.45 31.73
CA ASP A 457 -25.18 19.92 31.07
C ASP A 457 -24.96 19.68 29.57
N VAL A 458 -24.24 20.60 28.88
CA VAL A 458 -23.83 20.44 27.47
C VAL A 458 -22.92 19.23 27.31
N ASN A 459 -21.91 19.06 28.18
CA ASN A 459 -20.98 17.93 28.14
C ASN A 459 -21.70 16.58 28.40
N VAL A 460 -22.65 16.55 29.33
CA VAL A 460 -23.49 15.36 29.58
C VAL A 460 -24.31 15.00 28.35
N ALA A 461 -24.94 15.96 27.69
CA ALA A 461 -25.73 15.71 26.49
C ALA A 461 -24.86 15.23 25.32
N LEU A 462 -23.68 15.85 25.09
CA LEU A 462 -22.77 15.49 24.01
C LEU A 462 -22.08 14.14 24.24
N SER A 463 -21.48 13.92 25.43
CA SER A 463 -20.53 12.84 25.69
C SER A 463 -20.99 11.84 26.74
N GLY A 464 -22.02 12.15 27.52
CA GLY A 464 -22.56 11.31 28.59
C GLY A 464 -22.13 11.75 29.99
N ASP A 465 -22.86 11.27 30.99
CA ASP A 465 -22.60 11.58 32.40
C ASP A 465 -21.47 10.69 32.96
N SER A 466 -20.26 11.24 32.99
CA SER A 466 -19.09 10.55 33.54
C SER A 466 -19.18 10.34 35.04
N THR A 467 -19.94 11.18 35.77
CA THR A 467 -20.14 11.05 37.21
C THR A 467 -20.89 9.78 37.56
N VAL A 468 -21.91 9.46 36.76
CA VAL A 468 -22.74 8.27 36.93
C VAL A 468 -22.05 7.03 36.35
N SER A 469 -21.54 7.12 35.11
CA SER A 469 -20.93 5.98 34.42
C SER A 469 -19.65 5.47 35.11
N SER A 470 -18.85 6.36 35.72
CA SER A 470 -17.66 5.94 36.51
C SER A 470 -18.00 5.12 37.77
N ARG A 471 -19.27 5.09 38.17
CA ARG A 471 -19.78 4.28 39.27
C ARG A 471 -20.51 3.02 38.80
N ASN A 472 -20.35 2.66 37.52
CA ASN A 472 -21.02 1.53 36.88
C ASN A 472 -22.55 1.59 36.89
N GLU A 473 -23.13 2.80 36.99
CA GLU A 473 -24.54 3.00 36.88
C GLU A 473 -24.98 3.27 35.44
N ALA A 474 -26.17 2.84 35.09
CA ALA A 474 -26.71 3.01 33.75
C ALA A 474 -27.02 4.49 33.46
N VAL A 475 -26.57 4.98 32.33
CA VAL A 475 -26.81 6.33 31.83
C VAL A 475 -27.51 6.28 30.47
N PRO A 476 -28.37 7.26 30.14
CA PRO A 476 -28.87 7.41 28.78
C PRO A 476 -27.72 7.58 27.77
N MET A 477 -27.88 6.98 26.60
CA MET A 477 -26.87 7.11 25.56
C MET A 477 -26.79 8.56 25.06
N SER A 478 -25.58 9.15 25.09
CA SER A 478 -25.31 10.51 24.62
C SER A 478 -25.44 10.66 23.10
N ILE A 479 -25.48 11.89 22.60
CA ILE A 479 -25.51 12.18 21.16
C ILE A 479 -24.31 11.55 20.47
N TYR A 480 -23.11 11.73 21.00
CA TYR A 480 -21.88 11.10 20.49
C TYR A 480 -21.98 9.57 20.52
N GLY A 481 -22.41 9.00 21.63
CA GLY A 481 -22.52 7.54 21.79
C GLY A 481 -23.47 6.90 20.77
N ARG A 482 -24.61 7.56 20.45
CA ARG A 482 -25.54 7.09 19.41
C ARG A 482 -24.90 7.06 18.03
N LEU A 483 -24.19 8.13 17.66
CA LEU A 483 -23.53 8.22 16.35
C LEU A 483 -22.32 7.30 16.26
N ALA A 484 -21.55 7.16 17.32
CA ALA A 484 -20.45 6.21 17.40
C ALA A 484 -20.92 4.76 17.24
N MET A 485 -22.06 4.39 17.87
CA MET A 485 -22.66 3.07 17.72
C MET A 485 -23.07 2.81 16.25
N ILE A 486 -23.69 3.80 15.58
CA ILE A 486 -24.06 3.68 14.18
C ILE A 486 -22.80 3.53 13.31
N ALA A 487 -21.82 4.40 13.49
CA ALA A 487 -20.57 4.37 12.73
C ALA A 487 -19.86 3.02 12.89
N TRP A 488 -19.67 2.56 14.13
CA TRP A 488 -19.03 1.28 14.41
C TRP A 488 -19.82 0.08 13.85
N GLY A 489 -21.15 0.10 13.97
CA GLY A 489 -22.01 -1.00 13.51
C GLY A 489 -22.18 -1.07 12.00
N THR A 490 -22.17 0.08 11.30
CA THR A 490 -22.45 0.12 9.85
C THR A 490 -21.19 0.25 8.99
N TRP A 491 -20.12 0.90 9.47
CA TRP A 491 -18.89 1.06 8.67
C TRP A 491 -18.03 -0.21 8.66
N ALA A 492 -18.13 -1.04 9.69
CA ALA A 492 -17.51 -2.35 9.76
C ALA A 492 -18.35 -3.48 9.14
N SER A 493 -19.52 -3.16 8.56
CA SER A 493 -20.45 -4.14 8.01
C SER A 493 -20.99 -3.69 6.65
N GLN A 494 -21.30 -4.66 5.79
CA GLN A 494 -22.03 -4.43 4.53
C GLN A 494 -23.52 -4.78 4.65
N SER A 495 -24.01 -5.01 5.85
CA SER A 495 -25.44 -5.28 6.09
C SER A 495 -26.27 -4.00 6.02
N GLY A 496 -27.55 -4.13 5.69
CA GLY A 496 -28.47 -3.01 5.60
C GLY A 496 -28.67 -2.26 6.92
N VAL A 497 -29.17 -1.03 6.81
CA VAL A 497 -29.49 -0.19 7.96
C VAL A 497 -30.61 -0.84 8.77
N THR A 498 -30.43 -0.96 10.07
CA THR A 498 -31.43 -1.50 11.00
C THR A 498 -32.32 -0.37 11.58
N GLY A 499 -33.51 -0.70 12.06
CA GLY A 499 -34.38 0.25 12.78
C GLY A 499 -33.64 0.93 13.94
N ASN A 500 -32.85 0.18 14.68
CA ASN A 500 -32.03 0.71 15.79
C ASN A 500 -31.04 1.80 15.36
N HIS A 501 -30.44 1.66 14.16
CA HIS A 501 -29.54 2.68 13.60
C HIS A 501 -30.32 3.94 13.21
N SER A 502 -31.48 3.78 12.53
CA SER A 502 -32.32 4.91 12.13
C SER A 502 -32.87 5.67 13.34
N ASP A 503 -33.40 4.97 14.33
CA ASP A 503 -33.96 5.59 15.56
C ASP A 503 -32.85 6.33 16.33
N SER A 504 -31.66 5.76 16.44
CA SER A 504 -30.53 6.41 17.10
C SER A 504 -30.06 7.67 16.38
N TYR A 505 -30.07 7.64 15.03
CA TYR A 505 -29.77 8.83 14.23
C TYR A 505 -30.83 9.92 14.46
N ASP A 506 -32.10 9.58 14.38
CA ASP A 506 -33.20 10.53 14.51
C ASP A 506 -33.21 11.21 15.89
N VAL A 507 -32.97 10.46 16.95
CA VAL A 507 -32.82 11.02 18.31
C VAL A 507 -31.60 11.96 18.40
N ALA A 508 -30.46 11.56 17.88
CA ALA A 508 -29.23 12.41 17.88
C ALA A 508 -29.45 13.69 17.08
N ALA A 509 -30.04 13.59 15.88
CA ALA A 509 -30.34 14.71 15.01
C ALA A 509 -31.36 15.69 15.61
N ALA A 510 -32.36 15.18 16.36
CA ALA A 510 -33.34 16.02 17.05
C ALA A 510 -32.75 16.75 18.26
N GLN A 511 -31.83 16.14 19.00
CA GLN A 511 -31.23 16.72 20.21
C GLN A 511 -30.09 17.72 19.93
N PHE A 512 -29.27 17.45 18.93
CA PHE A 512 -28.04 18.20 18.69
C PHE A 512 -28.24 19.71 18.44
N PRO A 513 -29.22 20.18 17.68
CA PRO A 513 -29.42 21.63 17.44
C PRO A 513 -29.59 22.45 18.72
N GLY A 514 -30.36 21.93 19.71
CA GLY A 514 -30.55 22.60 21.00
C GLY A 514 -29.24 22.71 21.80
N VAL A 515 -28.49 21.61 21.86
CA VAL A 515 -27.19 21.55 22.56
C VAL A 515 -26.17 22.49 21.88
N LEU A 516 -26.16 22.53 20.55
CA LEU A 516 -25.27 23.44 19.79
C LEU A 516 -25.63 24.91 20.02
N ALA A 517 -26.92 25.24 20.12
CA ALA A 517 -27.37 26.59 20.42
C ALA A 517 -26.94 27.02 21.82
N GLU A 518 -27.06 26.12 22.81
CA GLU A 518 -26.64 26.37 24.18
C GLU A 518 -25.10 26.55 24.28
N LEU A 519 -24.32 25.71 23.60
CA LEU A 519 -22.86 25.86 23.54
C LEU A 519 -22.44 27.23 22.95
N LYS A 520 -23.13 27.68 21.89
CA LYS A 520 -22.91 29.02 21.31
C LYS A 520 -23.27 30.14 22.28
N SER A 521 -24.36 30.00 23.04
CA SER A 521 -24.75 30.95 24.06
C SER A 521 -23.72 31.06 25.17
N ILE A 522 -23.23 29.92 25.69
CA ILE A 522 -22.18 29.86 26.71
C ILE A 522 -20.90 30.55 26.21
N ALA A 523 -20.51 30.31 24.97
CA ALA A 523 -19.33 30.93 24.37
C ALA A 523 -19.46 32.48 24.28
N ALA A 524 -20.64 32.98 23.96
CA ALA A 524 -20.94 34.42 23.89
C ALA A 524 -20.92 35.06 25.28
N ASP A 525 -21.57 34.41 26.27
CA ASP A 525 -21.61 34.89 27.66
C ASP A 525 -20.21 34.90 28.29
N LEU A 526 -19.41 33.86 28.02
CA LEU A 526 -18.01 33.79 28.45
C LEU A 526 -17.20 34.94 27.85
N ALA A 527 -17.33 35.21 26.54
CA ALA A 527 -16.60 36.30 25.89
C ALA A 527 -16.98 37.69 26.47
N ALA A 528 -18.23 37.89 26.85
CA ALA A 528 -18.67 39.11 27.54
C ALA A 528 -18.03 39.27 28.93
N LEU A 529 -17.99 38.18 29.72
CA LEU A 529 -17.32 38.18 31.04
C LEU A 529 -15.81 38.38 30.94
N GLU A 530 -15.17 37.79 29.94
CA GLU A 530 -13.75 38.00 29.66
C GLU A 530 -13.46 39.47 29.37
N ALA A 531 -14.24 40.13 28.56
CA ALA A 531 -14.10 41.56 28.26
C ALA A 531 -14.32 42.45 29.51
N GLU A 532 -15.31 42.12 30.33
CA GLU A 532 -15.59 42.81 31.59
C GLU A 532 -14.42 42.71 32.57
N LEU A 533 -13.86 41.54 32.76
CA LEU A 533 -12.73 41.31 33.65
C LEU A 533 -11.42 41.93 33.15
N GLU A 534 -11.19 41.92 31.84
CA GLU A 534 -10.05 42.62 31.23
C GLU A 534 -10.12 44.15 31.50
N ALA A 535 -11.29 44.74 31.40
CA ALA A 535 -11.50 46.15 31.74
C ALA A 535 -11.20 46.47 33.22
N LYS A 536 -11.26 45.46 34.08
CA LYS A 536 -10.89 45.54 35.50
C LYS A 536 -9.43 45.17 35.78
N GLY A 537 -8.62 44.97 34.76
CA GLY A 537 -7.21 44.62 34.88
C GLY A 537 -6.94 43.14 35.22
N ALA A 538 -7.83 42.22 34.82
CA ALA A 538 -7.62 40.79 35.00
C ALA A 538 -6.41 40.29 34.20
N PRO A 539 -5.69 39.25 34.72
CA PRO A 539 -4.68 38.54 33.94
C PRO A 539 -5.25 37.99 32.61
N TRP A 540 -4.45 38.01 31.56
CA TRP A 540 -4.84 37.45 30.29
C TRP A 540 -5.05 35.94 30.38
N THR A 541 -6.10 35.47 29.74
CA THR A 541 -6.45 34.05 29.65
C THR A 541 -6.19 33.50 28.22
N PRO A 542 -6.08 32.17 28.03
CA PRO A 542 -5.80 31.59 26.73
C PRO A 542 -6.78 32.03 25.63
N SER A 543 -6.27 32.19 24.41
CA SER A 543 -7.03 32.59 23.20
C SER A 543 -7.50 34.05 23.17
N ARG A 544 -7.04 34.90 24.07
CA ARG A 544 -7.30 36.33 24.08
C ARG A 544 -6.11 37.10 23.51
N ILE A 545 -6.36 38.11 22.69
CA ILE A 545 -5.34 38.98 22.14
C ILE A 545 -5.42 40.33 22.87
N PRO A 546 -4.34 40.76 23.53
CA PRO A 546 -4.36 42.02 24.26
C PRO A 546 -4.47 43.22 23.32
N GLU A 547 -5.19 44.27 23.78
CA GLU A 547 -5.12 45.60 23.18
C GLU A 547 -4.09 46.43 23.96
N TRP A 548 -3.23 47.14 23.20
CA TRP A 548 -2.26 48.05 23.77
C TRP A 548 -2.38 49.41 23.08
N GLN A 549 -2.56 50.48 23.84
CA GLN A 549 -2.60 51.86 23.36
C GLN A 549 -1.28 52.56 23.65
#